data_8051a9dedf17deb30cd37a241de5928f
#
_entry.id   8051a9dedf17deb30cd37a241de5928f
#
_cell.length_a   1.000
_cell.length_b   1.000
_cell.length_c   1.000
_cell.angle_alpha   90.00
_cell.angle_beta   90.00
_cell.angle_gamma   90.00
#
_symmetry.space_group_name_H-M   'P 1'
#
loop_
_entity.id
_entity.type
_entity.pdbx_description
1 polymer ?
#
loop_
_entity_poly.entity_id
_entity_poly.type
_entity_poly.pdbx_seq_one_letter_code
_entity_poly.pdbx_strand_id
1 'polypeptide(L)'
;MQRSQRHRRKPRRLILIIIAILLIIMGVRHFSSTNARLKSAWNKIIFTSNNNVSIAVYSPKTHQIYTSSNAPQHKFRTASTVKVSILAGILAKQQSPLTSHQKSLATKMIEQSDNDSTSELFEDYLGGKNGLQQTFEKFGMTQSRANSSWGLTVTTPKDQVKLLNNIFYKSKVLSDDERKEIRDLMGNVENDQAWGISASSDNFALKNGWLNYGKDEWIVNSIGYVKNSNGTDYTIAVYTDKNQSMAAGQQVIEQLARVTKPILD
;
A
#
# COMPACT_ATOMS: atom_id res chain seq x y z
N MET A 1 -8.83 32.14 -65.74
CA MET A 1 -9.41 32.35 -64.38
C MET A 1 -9.49 31.02 -63.67
N GLN A 2 -8.52 30.70 -62.79
CA GLN A 2 -8.52 29.49 -61.95
C GLN A 2 -9.00 29.90 -60.56
N ARG A 3 -10.14 29.35 -60.10
CA ARG A 3 -10.66 29.52 -58.76
C ARG A 3 -9.99 28.48 -57.83
N SER A 4 -9.14 28.94 -56.90
CA SER A 4 -8.55 28.16 -55.84
C SER A 4 -9.63 27.61 -54.90
N GLN A 5 -9.73 26.29 -54.78
CA GLN A 5 -10.55 25.62 -53.76
C GLN A 5 -9.80 25.62 -52.45
N ARG A 6 -10.18 26.49 -51.47
CA ARG A 6 -9.69 26.47 -50.09
C ARG A 6 -10.32 25.28 -49.36
N HIS A 7 -9.52 24.27 -49.05
CA HIS A 7 -9.88 23.15 -48.20
C HIS A 7 -10.19 23.60 -46.75
N ARG A 8 -11.47 23.63 -46.38
CA ARG A 8 -11.95 23.82 -44.98
C ARG A 8 -11.81 22.51 -44.20
N ARG A 9 -10.61 22.19 -43.69
CA ARG A 9 -10.39 21.02 -42.79
C ARG A 9 -10.12 21.39 -41.32
N LYS A 10 -10.57 22.56 -40.82
CA LYS A 10 -10.20 23.05 -39.48
C LYS A 10 -11.20 22.82 -38.32
N PRO A 11 -12.52 22.59 -38.46
CA PRO A 11 -13.38 22.56 -37.28
C PRO A 11 -13.26 21.27 -36.46
N ARG A 12 -13.03 20.09 -37.04
CA ARG A 12 -12.96 18.82 -36.33
C ARG A 12 -11.76 18.73 -35.38
N ARG A 13 -10.59 19.21 -35.77
CA ARG A 13 -9.39 19.21 -34.89
C ARG A 13 -9.57 20.16 -33.72
N LEU A 14 -10.17 21.30 -33.90
CA LEU A 14 -10.44 22.27 -32.84
C LEU A 14 -11.44 21.70 -31.82
N ILE A 15 -12.49 21.03 -32.26
CA ILE A 15 -13.48 20.36 -31.39
C ILE A 15 -12.81 19.26 -30.55
N LEU A 16 -11.95 18.42 -31.14
CA LEU A 16 -11.21 17.38 -30.42
C LEU A 16 -10.26 17.96 -29.36
N ILE A 17 -9.59 19.07 -29.65
CA ILE A 17 -8.73 19.76 -28.68
C ILE A 17 -9.57 20.33 -27.52
N ILE A 18 -10.71 20.94 -27.79
CA ILE A 18 -11.61 21.46 -26.74
C ILE A 18 -12.13 20.33 -25.86
N ILE A 19 -12.55 19.20 -26.43
CA ILE A 19 -12.99 18.02 -25.68
C ILE A 19 -11.86 17.49 -24.80
N ALA A 20 -10.64 17.37 -25.34
CA ALA A 20 -9.47 16.94 -24.55
C ALA A 20 -9.18 17.89 -23.38
N ILE A 21 -9.25 19.19 -23.59
CA ILE A 21 -9.05 20.20 -22.54
C ILE A 21 -10.16 20.08 -21.48
N LEU A 22 -11.41 19.92 -21.87
CA LEU A 22 -12.54 19.76 -20.93
C LEU A 22 -12.39 18.47 -20.11
N LEU A 23 -11.97 17.36 -20.72
CA LEU A 23 -11.70 16.11 -19.99
C LEU A 23 -10.55 16.26 -18.99
N ILE A 24 -9.48 16.99 -19.36
CA ILE A 24 -8.37 17.30 -18.45
C ILE A 24 -8.86 18.16 -17.29
N ILE A 25 -9.64 19.22 -17.56
CA ILE A 25 -10.18 20.10 -16.51
C ILE A 25 -11.11 19.32 -15.57
N MET A 26 -11.97 18.45 -16.09
CA MET A 26 -12.83 17.59 -15.27
C MET A 26 -12.02 16.61 -14.43
N GLY A 27 -10.99 16.01 -15.01
CA GLY A 27 -10.07 15.12 -14.29
C GLY A 27 -9.33 15.82 -13.15
N VAL A 28 -8.82 17.03 -13.40
CA VAL A 28 -8.13 17.85 -12.36
C VAL A 28 -9.11 18.28 -11.26
N ARG A 29 -10.33 18.68 -11.59
CA ARG A 29 -11.35 19.05 -10.60
C ARG A 29 -11.78 17.86 -9.76
N HIS A 30 -11.97 16.70 -10.37
CA HIS A 30 -12.32 15.47 -9.64
C HIS A 30 -11.21 15.04 -8.69
N PHE A 31 -9.97 15.02 -9.15
CA PHE A 31 -8.78 14.73 -8.32
C PHE A 31 -8.64 15.71 -7.15
N SER A 32 -8.75 17.01 -7.42
CA SER A 32 -8.67 18.06 -6.40
C SER A 32 -9.77 17.88 -5.34
N SER A 33 -10.99 17.53 -5.74
CA SER A 33 -12.11 17.25 -4.84
C SER A 33 -11.85 15.99 -3.98
N THR A 34 -11.43 14.87 -4.58
CA THR A 34 -11.14 13.63 -3.85
C THR A 34 -10.00 13.81 -2.86
N ASN A 35 -8.89 14.46 -3.28
CA ASN A 35 -7.77 14.75 -2.39
C ASN A 35 -8.17 15.64 -1.21
N ALA A 36 -8.97 16.69 -1.46
CA ALA A 36 -9.45 17.58 -0.41
C ALA A 36 -10.36 16.86 0.59
N ARG A 37 -11.26 16.01 0.11
CA ARG A 37 -12.17 15.20 0.95
C ARG A 37 -11.38 14.20 1.82
N LEU A 38 -10.46 13.45 1.23
CA LEU A 38 -9.60 12.50 1.95
C LEU A 38 -8.78 13.22 3.02
N LYS A 39 -8.06 14.28 2.65
CA LYS A 39 -7.26 15.06 3.61
C LYS A 39 -8.12 15.64 4.74
N SER A 40 -9.28 16.18 4.42
CA SER A 40 -10.17 16.73 5.45
C SER A 40 -10.64 15.65 6.43
N ALA A 41 -11.00 14.45 5.94
CA ALA A 41 -11.42 13.35 6.79
C ALA A 41 -10.26 12.79 7.63
N TRP A 42 -9.11 12.54 7.01
CA TRP A 42 -7.93 12.00 7.70
C TRP A 42 -7.35 12.97 8.72
N ASN A 43 -7.26 14.26 8.40
CA ASN A 43 -6.67 15.27 9.29
C ASN A 43 -7.45 15.41 10.60
N LYS A 44 -8.77 15.23 10.59
CA LYS A 44 -9.57 15.21 11.83
C LYS A 44 -9.13 14.10 12.80
N ILE A 45 -8.62 12.99 12.29
CA ILE A 45 -8.14 11.87 13.10
C ILE A 45 -6.65 12.05 13.42
N ILE A 46 -5.83 12.34 12.41
CA ILE A 46 -4.37 12.41 12.52
C ILE A 46 -3.91 13.52 13.47
N PHE A 47 -4.51 14.71 13.39
CA PHE A 47 -4.08 15.87 14.18
C PHE A 47 -4.73 15.95 15.56
N THR A 48 -5.68 15.07 15.87
CA THR A 48 -6.19 14.88 17.25
C THR A 48 -5.49 13.74 18.00
N SER A 49 -4.65 12.98 17.30
CA SER A 49 -3.88 11.89 17.90
C SER A 49 -2.58 12.42 18.53
N ASN A 50 -2.21 11.88 19.70
CA ASN A 50 -0.96 12.21 20.39
C ASN A 50 0.25 11.38 19.89
N ASN A 51 0.05 10.54 18.89
CA ASN A 51 1.01 9.64 18.28
C ASN A 51 1.41 10.13 16.88
N ASN A 52 2.50 9.59 16.32
CA ASN A 52 2.83 9.82 14.94
C ASN A 52 1.92 8.95 14.05
N VAL A 53 1.31 9.55 13.05
CA VAL A 53 0.40 8.86 12.12
C VAL A 53 0.70 9.27 10.69
N SER A 54 0.77 8.29 9.80
CA SER A 54 0.90 8.54 8.36
C SER A 54 0.07 7.53 7.57
N ILE A 55 -0.63 8.01 6.55
CA ILE A 55 -1.43 7.20 5.65
C ILE A 55 -1.08 7.48 4.19
N ALA A 56 -1.12 6.45 3.37
CA ALA A 56 -1.13 6.54 1.92
C ALA A 56 -2.18 5.59 1.34
N VAL A 57 -2.89 6.05 0.31
CA VAL A 57 -3.89 5.27 -0.42
C VAL A 57 -3.70 5.51 -1.91
N TYR A 58 -3.71 4.45 -2.71
CA TYR A 58 -3.78 4.53 -4.16
C TYR A 58 -5.17 4.13 -4.64
N SER A 59 -5.73 4.93 -5.52
CA SER A 59 -6.99 4.62 -6.21
C SER A 59 -6.72 4.36 -7.70
N PRO A 60 -7.07 3.18 -8.24
CA PRO A 60 -6.94 2.89 -9.67
C PRO A 60 -7.90 3.72 -10.52
N LYS A 61 -9.02 4.19 -9.95
CA LYS A 61 -10.00 5.06 -10.64
C LYS A 61 -9.38 6.41 -11.04
N THR A 62 -8.49 6.96 -10.19
CA THR A 62 -7.83 8.25 -10.43
C THR A 62 -6.35 8.12 -10.82
N HIS A 63 -5.79 6.93 -10.71
CA HIS A 63 -4.35 6.64 -10.88
C HIS A 63 -3.44 7.50 -9.98
N GLN A 64 -3.91 7.85 -8.76
CA GLN A 64 -3.21 8.73 -7.84
C GLN A 64 -2.96 8.09 -6.48
N ILE A 65 -1.84 8.49 -5.86
CA ILE A 65 -1.55 8.20 -4.46
C ILE A 65 -1.89 9.44 -3.64
N TYR A 66 -2.78 9.28 -2.69
CA TYR A 66 -3.18 10.29 -1.70
C TYR A 66 -2.45 10.04 -0.39
N THR A 67 -2.00 11.08 0.28
CA THR A 67 -1.24 10.96 1.54
C THR A 67 -1.64 12.02 2.56
N SER A 68 -1.56 11.67 3.85
CA SER A 68 -1.61 12.62 4.96
C SER A 68 -0.73 12.14 6.12
N SER A 69 -0.16 13.06 6.90
CA SER A 69 0.67 12.75 8.06
C SER A 69 0.81 13.95 8.99
N ASN A 70 0.88 13.71 10.30
CA ASN A 70 1.36 14.69 11.28
C ASN A 70 2.89 14.59 11.54
N ALA A 71 3.56 13.61 10.90
CA ALA A 71 5.00 13.41 10.99
C ALA A 71 5.61 13.19 9.58
N PRO A 72 5.59 14.18 8.66
CA PRO A 72 5.84 13.99 7.23
C PRO A 72 7.27 13.57 6.88
N GLN A 73 8.26 13.85 7.72
CA GLN A 73 9.67 13.45 7.54
C GLN A 73 10.01 12.15 8.28
N HIS A 74 9.08 11.63 9.06
CA HIS A 74 9.30 10.44 9.87
C HIS A 74 9.33 9.16 9.01
N LYS A 75 10.23 8.23 9.38
CA LYS A 75 10.32 6.89 8.85
C LYS A 75 9.80 5.92 9.90
N PHE A 76 8.79 5.17 9.57
CA PHE A 76 8.17 4.22 10.48
C PHE A 76 8.86 2.87 10.42
N ARG A 77 9.04 2.21 11.55
CA ARG A 77 9.45 0.81 11.60
C ARG A 77 8.33 -0.08 11.09
N THR A 78 8.69 -1.05 10.28
CA THR A 78 7.71 -1.91 9.58
C THR A 78 7.01 -2.89 10.51
N ALA A 79 7.68 -3.37 11.56
CA ALA A 79 7.27 -4.58 12.24
C ALA A 79 6.97 -5.70 11.23
N SER A 80 5.93 -6.52 11.44
CA SER A 80 5.59 -7.64 10.55
C SER A 80 5.04 -7.24 9.18
N THR A 81 4.77 -5.97 8.88
CA THR A 81 4.39 -5.57 7.51
C THR A 81 5.51 -5.80 6.49
N VAL A 82 6.78 -5.86 6.92
CA VAL A 82 7.92 -6.16 6.05
C VAL A 82 7.84 -7.55 5.42
N LYS A 83 7.10 -8.48 6.01
CA LYS A 83 6.93 -9.86 5.55
C LYS A 83 6.40 -9.92 4.10
N VAL A 84 5.55 -8.98 3.72
CA VAL A 84 5.10 -8.82 2.33
C VAL A 84 6.27 -8.46 1.40
N SER A 85 7.16 -7.57 1.83
CA SER A 85 8.37 -7.22 1.05
C SER A 85 9.34 -8.40 0.94
N ILE A 86 9.48 -9.20 2.00
CA ILE A 86 10.33 -10.40 2.00
C ILE A 86 9.80 -11.40 0.97
N LEU A 87 8.51 -11.74 1.01
CA LEU A 87 7.89 -12.68 0.07
C LEU A 87 7.98 -12.17 -1.37
N ALA A 88 7.61 -10.91 -1.61
CA ALA A 88 7.70 -10.30 -2.94
C ALA A 88 9.15 -10.27 -3.48
N GLY A 89 10.12 -10.04 -2.60
CA GLY A 89 11.54 -10.06 -2.94
C GLY A 89 12.05 -11.45 -3.34
N ILE A 90 11.66 -12.50 -2.61
CA ILE A 90 12.01 -13.89 -2.93
C ILE A 90 11.46 -14.26 -4.29
N LEU A 91 10.17 -14.06 -4.54
CA LEU A 91 9.53 -14.36 -5.81
C LEU A 91 10.18 -13.59 -6.97
N ALA A 92 10.37 -12.29 -6.82
CA ALA A 92 11.01 -11.45 -7.84
C ALA A 92 12.51 -11.79 -8.10
N LYS A 93 13.19 -12.44 -7.13
CA LYS A 93 14.58 -12.87 -7.25
C LYS A 93 14.70 -14.22 -7.97
N GLN A 94 13.89 -15.20 -7.56
CA GLN A 94 14.00 -16.56 -8.06
C GLN A 94 13.30 -16.78 -9.40
N GLN A 95 12.29 -15.97 -9.74
CA GLN A 95 11.53 -16.04 -11.00
C GLN A 95 10.99 -17.46 -11.30
N SER A 96 10.62 -18.18 -10.26
CA SER A 96 10.07 -19.54 -10.31
C SER A 96 9.07 -19.72 -9.15
N PRO A 97 8.13 -20.68 -9.23
CA PRO A 97 7.24 -20.98 -8.12
C PRO A 97 8.01 -21.32 -6.84
N LEU A 98 7.41 -21.02 -5.69
CA LEU A 98 7.94 -21.43 -4.39
C LEU A 98 8.01 -22.97 -4.32
N THR A 99 9.10 -23.49 -3.76
CA THR A 99 9.17 -24.91 -3.39
C THR A 99 8.12 -25.23 -2.31
N SER A 100 7.79 -26.50 -2.11
CA SER A 100 6.82 -26.90 -1.07
C SER A 100 7.23 -26.39 0.33
N HIS A 101 8.54 -26.41 0.63
CA HIS A 101 9.04 -25.87 1.90
C HIS A 101 8.88 -24.37 2.00
N GLN A 102 9.32 -23.60 1.00
CA GLN A 102 9.13 -22.14 0.94
C GLN A 102 7.66 -21.76 1.03
N LYS A 103 6.76 -22.52 0.39
CA LYS A 103 5.33 -22.28 0.44
C LYS A 103 4.77 -22.46 1.86
N SER A 104 5.18 -23.51 2.56
CA SER A 104 4.83 -23.74 3.96
C SER A 104 5.29 -22.58 4.86
N LEU A 105 6.55 -22.13 4.69
CA LEU A 105 7.09 -20.98 5.43
C LEU A 105 6.34 -19.69 5.10
N ALA A 106 6.07 -19.42 3.80
CA ALA A 106 5.36 -18.23 3.36
C ALA A 106 3.92 -18.17 3.92
N THR A 107 3.23 -19.31 3.97
CA THR A 107 1.90 -19.43 4.58
C THR A 107 1.96 -19.03 6.06
N LYS A 108 2.84 -19.63 6.85
CA LYS A 108 3.00 -19.29 8.27
C LYS A 108 3.41 -17.82 8.46
N MET A 109 4.34 -17.32 7.64
CA MET A 109 4.82 -15.95 7.72
C MET A 109 3.72 -14.92 7.45
N ILE A 110 2.89 -15.12 6.45
CA ILE A 110 1.88 -14.14 6.04
C ILE A 110 0.58 -14.33 6.82
N GLU A 111 0.03 -15.55 6.88
CA GLU A 111 -1.28 -15.82 7.47
C GLU A 111 -1.25 -15.78 9.00
N GLN A 112 -0.22 -16.37 9.63
CA GLN A 112 -0.06 -16.46 11.09
C GLN A 112 0.89 -15.40 11.67
N SER A 113 1.59 -14.68 10.79
CA SER A 113 2.64 -13.75 11.20
C SER A 113 3.81 -14.41 11.96
N ASP A 114 4.13 -15.68 11.63
CA ASP A 114 5.19 -16.45 12.27
C ASP A 114 6.58 -15.83 12.06
N ASN A 115 7.35 -15.71 13.14
CA ASN A 115 8.64 -15.03 13.14
C ASN A 115 9.80 -15.96 12.75
N ASP A 116 9.73 -17.23 13.12
CA ASP A 116 10.78 -18.20 12.79
C ASP A 116 10.79 -18.48 11.30
N SER A 117 9.62 -18.72 10.69
CA SER A 117 9.45 -18.82 9.24
C SER A 117 9.89 -17.54 8.51
N THR A 118 9.69 -16.38 9.13
CA THR A 118 10.15 -15.10 8.57
C THR A 118 11.67 -15.04 8.55
N SER A 119 12.32 -15.43 9.65
CA SER A 119 13.77 -15.36 9.78
C SER A 119 14.45 -16.31 8.79
N GLU A 120 13.94 -17.52 8.63
CA GLU A 120 14.44 -18.50 7.64
C GLU A 120 14.27 -17.96 6.20
N LEU A 121 13.08 -17.45 5.83
CA LEU A 121 12.85 -16.87 4.52
C LEU A 121 13.72 -15.64 4.26
N PHE A 122 13.92 -14.81 5.26
CA PHE A 122 14.73 -13.60 5.17
C PHE A 122 16.22 -13.90 4.98
N GLU A 123 16.78 -14.79 5.80
CA GLU A 123 18.22 -15.08 5.77
C GLU A 123 18.60 -16.02 4.63
N ASP A 124 17.92 -17.18 4.51
CA ASP A 124 18.36 -18.26 3.65
C ASP A 124 17.91 -18.09 2.18
N TYR A 125 16.76 -17.45 1.94
CA TYR A 125 16.21 -17.35 0.60
C TYR A 125 16.28 -15.93 0.02
N LEU A 126 16.00 -14.89 0.81
CA LEU A 126 16.11 -13.52 0.33
C LEU A 126 17.56 -13.04 0.26
N GLY A 127 18.39 -13.43 1.22
CA GLY A 127 19.76 -12.97 1.41
C GLY A 127 19.86 -11.82 2.42
N GLY A 128 19.04 -11.89 3.46
CA GLY A 128 19.06 -11.00 4.62
C GLY A 128 18.83 -9.54 4.28
N LYS A 129 19.48 -8.65 5.02
CA LYS A 129 19.40 -7.20 4.85
C LYS A 129 19.69 -6.75 3.41
N ASN A 130 20.70 -7.33 2.75
CA ASN A 130 21.10 -6.91 1.40
C ASN A 130 20.02 -7.29 0.37
N GLY A 131 19.46 -8.49 0.46
CA GLY A 131 18.36 -8.94 -0.40
C GLY A 131 17.10 -8.09 -0.21
N LEU A 132 16.80 -7.73 1.03
CA LEU A 132 15.66 -6.83 1.31
C LEU A 132 15.89 -5.40 0.77
N GLN A 133 17.12 -4.89 0.85
CA GLN A 133 17.43 -3.58 0.28
C GLN A 133 17.32 -3.59 -1.25
N GLN A 134 17.78 -4.63 -1.92
CA GLN A 134 17.60 -4.83 -3.37
C GLN A 134 16.13 -4.97 -3.75
N THR A 135 15.32 -5.60 -2.89
CA THR A 135 13.87 -5.65 -3.06
C THR A 135 13.27 -4.24 -3.09
N PHE A 136 13.64 -3.38 -2.15
CA PHE A 136 13.15 -2.01 -2.12
C PHE A 136 13.52 -1.22 -3.38
N GLU A 137 14.73 -1.38 -3.86
CA GLU A 137 15.19 -0.75 -5.10
C GLU A 137 14.38 -1.24 -6.30
N LYS A 138 14.19 -2.55 -6.42
CA LYS A 138 13.44 -3.19 -7.52
C LYS A 138 11.98 -2.73 -7.57
N PHE A 139 11.34 -2.51 -6.41
CA PHE A 139 9.96 -2.03 -6.30
C PHE A 139 9.84 -0.50 -6.23
N GLY A 140 10.94 0.24 -6.35
CA GLY A 140 10.94 1.71 -6.32
C GLY A 140 10.61 2.31 -4.95
N MET A 141 10.89 1.58 -3.86
CA MET A 141 10.65 1.98 -2.47
C MET A 141 11.83 2.82 -1.94
N THR A 142 12.06 3.95 -2.57
CA THR A 142 13.29 4.77 -2.40
C THR A 142 13.49 5.35 -1.00
N GLN A 143 12.44 5.40 -0.19
CA GLN A 143 12.50 5.91 1.18
C GLN A 143 12.55 4.80 2.24
N SER A 144 12.52 3.54 1.81
CA SER A 144 12.68 2.38 2.70
C SER A 144 14.14 2.01 2.88
N ARG A 145 14.50 1.53 4.07
CA ARG A 145 15.86 1.09 4.41
C ARG A 145 15.80 -0.20 5.20
N ALA A 146 16.44 -1.24 4.66
CA ALA A 146 16.51 -2.55 5.28
C ALA A 146 17.35 -2.55 6.56
N ASN A 147 16.95 -3.38 7.51
CA ASN A 147 17.67 -3.65 8.75
C ASN A 147 17.96 -5.15 8.85
N SER A 148 19.07 -5.54 9.50
CA SER A 148 19.38 -6.95 9.77
C SER A 148 18.35 -7.59 10.73
N SER A 149 17.82 -6.83 11.68
CA SER A 149 16.61 -7.21 12.41
C SER A 149 15.41 -6.77 11.56
N TRP A 150 14.89 -7.67 10.73
CA TRP A 150 13.91 -7.36 9.68
C TRP A 150 12.74 -6.49 10.15
N GLY A 151 12.20 -6.72 11.37
CA GLY A 151 11.10 -5.93 11.93
C GLY A 151 11.45 -4.46 12.25
N LEU A 152 12.75 -4.13 12.34
CA LEU A 152 13.26 -2.76 12.56
C LEU A 152 13.55 -2.01 11.24
N THR A 153 13.32 -2.65 10.11
CA THR A 153 13.32 -2.00 8.79
C THR A 153 12.43 -0.76 8.81
N VAL A 154 12.88 0.32 8.18
CA VAL A 154 12.10 1.57 8.14
C VAL A 154 11.54 1.81 6.74
N THR A 155 10.36 2.44 6.71
CA THR A 155 9.60 2.69 5.48
C THR A 155 8.74 3.95 5.57
N THR A 156 8.00 4.24 4.49
CA THR A 156 6.90 5.20 4.46
C THR A 156 5.63 4.54 3.92
N PRO A 157 4.43 4.99 4.29
CA PRO A 157 3.19 4.48 3.70
C PRO A 157 3.17 4.56 2.17
N LYS A 158 3.76 5.61 1.59
CA LYS A 158 3.85 5.78 0.14
C LYS A 158 4.67 4.68 -0.54
N ASP A 159 5.77 4.24 0.08
CA ASP A 159 6.58 3.15 -0.45
C ASP A 159 5.85 1.81 -0.34
N GLN A 160 5.12 1.59 0.76
CA GLN A 160 4.30 0.38 0.90
C GLN A 160 3.17 0.32 -0.13
N VAL A 161 2.52 1.44 -0.44
CA VAL A 161 1.53 1.50 -1.53
C VAL A 161 2.15 1.18 -2.89
N LYS A 162 3.41 1.56 -3.17
CA LYS A 162 4.10 1.14 -4.40
C LYS A 162 4.28 -0.39 -4.47
N LEU A 163 4.68 -1.03 -3.36
CA LEU A 163 4.77 -2.48 -3.27
C LEU A 163 3.41 -3.13 -3.52
N LEU A 164 2.38 -2.67 -2.79
CA LEU A 164 1.01 -3.18 -2.93
C LEU A 164 0.48 -3.02 -4.34
N ASN A 165 0.76 -1.91 -5.02
CA ASN A 165 0.35 -1.71 -6.40
C ASN A 165 0.98 -2.71 -7.36
N ASN A 166 2.23 -3.15 -7.11
CA ASN A 166 2.86 -4.23 -7.87
C ASN A 166 2.23 -5.61 -7.57
N ILE A 167 1.61 -5.79 -6.41
CA ILE A 167 0.94 -7.05 -6.03
C ILE A 167 -0.49 -7.09 -6.55
N PHE A 168 -1.26 -6.03 -6.37
CA PHE A 168 -2.70 -6.02 -6.64
C PHE A 168 -3.09 -5.51 -8.02
N TYR A 169 -2.21 -4.75 -8.68
CA TYR A 169 -2.42 -4.22 -10.04
C TYR A 169 -1.33 -4.73 -11.00
N LYS A 170 -1.11 -4.04 -12.14
CA LYS A 170 -0.09 -4.42 -13.11
C LYS A 170 1.32 -4.23 -12.55
N SER A 171 2.17 -5.22 -12.75
CA SER A 171 3.57 -5.19 -12.35
C SER A 171 4.50 -5.45 -13.55
N LYS A 172 5.69 -4.83 -13.49
CA LYS A 172 6.83 -5.16 -14.35
C LYS A 172 7.87 -6.03 -13.60
N VAL A 173 7.63 -6.29 -12.32
CA VAL A 173 8.56 -6.95 -11.40
C VAL A 173 8.09 -8.36 -11.06
N LEU A 174 6.78 -8.55 -10.92
CA LEU A 174 6.14 -9.81 -10.56
C LEU A 174 5.25 -10.30 -11.70
N SER A 175 5.30 -11.59 -12.01
CA SER A 175 4.36 -12.28 -12.89
C SER A 175 2.95 -12.35 -12.27
N ASP A 176 1.95 -12.74 -13.06
CA ASP A 176 0.58 -12.89 -12.59
C ASP A 176 0.42 -13.98 -11.52
N ASP A 177 1.18 -15.08 -11.65
CA ASP A 177 1.18 -16.19 -10.70
C ASP A 177 1.84 -15.80 -9.38
N GLU A 178 3.00 -15.11 -9.41
CA GLU A 178 3.66 -14.59 -8.23
C GLU A 178 2.79 -13.58 -7.47
N ARG A 179 2.09 -12.71 -8.20
CA ARG A 179 1.13 -11.78 -7.60
C ARG A 179 -0.05 -12.51 -6.98
N LYS A 180 -0.54 -13.56 -7.66
CA LYS A 180 -1.63 -14.38 -7.14
C LYS A 180 -1.24 -15.05 -5.84
N GLU A 181 -0.06 -15.66 -5.77
CA GLU A 181 0.46 -16.30 -4.54
C GLU A 181 0.47 -15.32 -3.36
N ILE A 182 0.99 -14.11 -3.55
CA ILE A 182 1.00 -13.09 -2.47
C ILE A 182 -0.41 -12.67 -2.08
N ARG A 183 -1.29 -12.43 -3.05
CA ARG A 183 -2.67 -11.99 -2.80
C ARG A 183 -3.48 -13.05 -2.05
N ASP A 184 -3.33 -14.32 -2.43
CA ASP A 184 -4.02 -15.43 -1.78
C ASP A 184 -3.61 -15.50 -0.30
N LEU A 185 -2.31 -15.47 0.00
CA LEU A 185 -1.82 -15.50 1.38
C LEU A 185 -2.29 -14.27 2.19
N MET A 186 -2.25 -13.07 1.61
CA MET A 186 -2.72 -11.86 2.29
C MET A 186 -4.24 -11.85 2.50
N GLY A 187 -5.00 -12.57 1.66
CA GLY A 187 -6.45 -12.73 1.78
C GLY A 187 -6.87 -13.79 2.81
N ASN A 188 -5.96 -14.67 3.21
CA ASN A 188 -6.21 -15.79 4.11
C ASN A 188 -5.60 -15.60 5.52
N VAL A 189 -5.33 -14.36 5.93
CA VAL A 189 -4.81 -14.11 7.28
C VAL A 189 -5.77 -14.66 8.35
N GLU A 190 -5.20 -15.20 9.43
CA GLU A 190 -5.99 -15.71 10.54
C GLU A 190 -6.87 -14.61 11.17
N ASN A 191 -7.98 -15.01 11.80
CA ASN A 191 -8.99 -14.09 12.31
C ASN A 191 -8.43 -13.08 13.32
N ASP A 192 -7.48 -13.49 14.16
CA ASP A 192 -6.81 -12.62 15.13
C ASP A 192 -5.85 -11.61 14.47
N GLN A 193 -5.49 -11.85 13.20
CA GLN A 193 -4.69 -10.94 12.36
C GLN A 193 -5.57 -10.00 11.52
N ALA A 194 -6.89 -10.24 11.42
CA ALA A 194 -7.81 -9.54 10.53
C ALA A 194 -8.38 -8.25 11.14
N TRP A 195 -7.50 -7.30 11.49
CA TRP A 195 -7.86 -5.98 12.03
C TRP A 195 -7.26 -4.83 11.21
N GLY A 196 -7.54 -3.60 11.58
CA GLY A 196 -6.97 -2.41 10.95
C GLY A 196 -7.69 -2.01 9.67
N ILE A 197 -7.06 -2.17 8.51
CA ILE A 197 -7.67 -1.75 7.24
C ILE A 197 -8.92 -2.56 6.87
N SER A 198 -9.09 -3.77 7.41
CA SER A 198 -10.30 -4.60 7.27
C SER A 198 -11.56 -3.93 7.82
N ALA A 199 -11.41 -2.96 8.74
CA ALA A 199 -12.55 -2.22 9.28
C ALA A 199 -13.38 -1.44 8.23
N SER A 200 -12.88 -1.33 7.00
CA SER A 200 -13.58 -0.67 5.90
C SER A 200 -14.38 -1.62 5.00
N SER A 201 -14.08 -2.92 4.95
CA SER A 201 -14.76 -3.88 4.05
C SER A 201 -14.50 -5.31 4.50
N ASP A 202 -15.44 -6.21 4.22
CA ASP A 202 -15.27 -7.66 4.41
C ASP A 202 -14.44 -8.31 3.28
N ASN A 203 -14.16 -7.57 2.20
CA ASN A 203 -13.32 -8.04 1.09
C ASN A 203 -11.99 -7.30 1.12
N PHE A 204 -11.01 -7.93 1.74
CA PHE A 204 -9.68 -7.38 1.94
C PHE A 204 -8.58 -8.44 1.78
N ALA A 205 -7.36 -7.97 1.58
CA ALA A 205 -6.13 -8.72 1.72
C ALA A 205 -5.13 -7.83 2.46
N LEU A 206 -4.57 -8.27 3.59
CA LEU A 206 -3.79 -7.40 4.47
C LEU A 206 -2.57 -8.09 5.08
N LYS A 207 -1.68 -7.28 5.62
CA LYS A 207 -0.67 -7.67 6.60
C LYS A 207 -0.55 -6.59 7.66
N ASN A 208 -0.66 -7.01 8.89
CA ASN A 208 -0.47 -6.16 10.06
C ASN A 208 0.93 -6.34 10.66
N GLY A 209 1.35 -5.37 11.45
CA GLY A 209 2.61 -5.43 12.18
C GLY A 209 2.58 -4.55 13.42
N TRP A 210 3.13 -5.06 14.52
CA TRP A 210 3.23 -4.33 15.77
C TRP A 210 4.50 -4.68 16.54
N LEU A 211 4.98 -3.73 17.32
CA LEU A 211 6.10 -3.88 18.25
C LEU A 211 5.84 -3.03 19.50
N ASN A 212 6.28 -3.52 20.65
CA ASN A 212 6.29 -2.74 21.88
C ASN A 212 7.73 -2.39 22.27
N TYR A 213 8.01 -1.10 22.36
CA TYR A 213 9.32 -0.58 22.82
C TYR A 213 9.29 -0.05 24.26
N GLY A 214 8.16 -0.22 24.98
CA GLY A 214 7.99 0.26 26.35
C GLY A 214 6.66 1.00 26.54
N LYS A 215 6.57 1.75 27.63
CA LYS A 215 5.38 2.53 27.94
C LYS A 215 5.16 3.61 26.87
N ASP A 216 3.96 3.64 26.30
CA ASP A 216 3.54 4.61 25.27
C ASP A 216 4.40 4.60 23.99
N GLU A 217 5.08 3.47 23.70
CA GLU A 217 6.00 3.30 22.57
C GLU A 217 5.55 2.17 21.63
N TRP A 218 4.24 1.91 21.55
CA TRP A 218 3.72 0.91 20.62
C TRP A 218 3.79 1.40 19.18
N ILE A 219 4.32 0.54 18.32
CA ILE A 219 4.24 0.63 16.87
C ILE A 219 3.09 -0.25 16.41
N VAL A 220 2.18 0.28 15.60
CA VAL A 220 1.02 -0.45 15.08
C VAL A 220 0.79 -0.03 13.64
N ASN A 221 0.81 -1.00 12.72
CA ASN A 221 0.75 -0.76 11.29
C ASN A 221 -0.22 -1.72 10.61
N SER A 222 -0.86 -1.28 9.53
CA SER A 222 -1.72 -2.12 8.70
C SER A 222 -1.58 -1.71 7.23
N ILE A 223 -1.33 -2.68 6.35
CA ILE A 223 -1.18 -2.45 4.91
C ILE A 223 -1.97 -3.48 4.12
N GLY A 224 -2.47 -3.14 2.95
CA GLY A 224 -3.11 -4.11 2.08
C GLY A 224 -4.00 -3.50 1.00
N TYR A 225 -4.95 -4.30 0.59
CA TYR A 225 -5.93 -4.04 -0.45
C TYR A 225 -7.33 -4.16 0.11
N VAL A 226 -8.21 -3.30 -0.34
CA VAL A 226 -9.62 -3.27 0.03
C VAL A 226 -10.46 -3.19 -1.24
N LYS A 227 -11.50 -4.02 -1.31
CA LYS A 227 -12.51 -3.97 -2.36
C LYS A 227 -13.86 -3.66 -1.75
N ASN A 228 -14.52 -2.65 -2.27
CA ASN A 228 -15.84 -2.22 -1.84
C ASN A 228 -16.95 -3.03 -2.50
N SER A 229 -18.14 -3.04 -1.92
CA SER A 229 -19.30 -3.76 -2.45
C SER A 229 -19.78 -3.26 -3.82
N ASN A 230 -19.51 -2.00 -4.15
CA ASN A 230 -19.81 -1.41 -5.47
C ASN A 230 -18.76 -1.74 -6.56
N GLY A 231 -17.74 -2.56 -6.23
CA GLY A 231 -16.69 -2.99 -7.13
C GLY A 231 -15.48 -2.05 -7.21
N THR A 232 -15.51 -0.86 -6.58
CA THR A 232 -14.32 -0.02 -6.46
C THR A 232 -13.31 -0.65 -5.52
N ASP A 233 -12.03 -0.40 -5.76
CA ASP A 233 -10.94 -0.92 -4.94
C ASP A 233 -9.82 0.10 -4.72
N TYR A 234 -8.97 -0.17 -3.75
CA TYR A 234 -7.79 0.64 -3.47
C TYR A 234 -6.75 -0.13 -2.65
N THR A 235 -5.48 0.28 -2.74
CA THR A 235 -4.44 -0.14 -1.81
C THR A 235 -4.23 0.94 -0.76
N ILE A 236 -3.96 0.52 0.47
CA ILE A 236 -3.85 1.39 1.64
C ILE A 236 -2.69 0.94 2.53
N ALA A 237 -1.97 1.90 3.08
CA ALA A 237 -0.95 1.68 4.10
C ALA A 237 -1.09 2.74 5.19
N VAL A 238 -1.23 2.29 6.44
CA VAL A 238 -1.29 3.16 7.63
C VAL A 238 -0.20 2.73 8.59
N TYR A 239 0.61 3.68 9.00
CA TYR A 239 1.72 3.51 9.92
C TYR A 239 1.56 4.43 11.12
N THR A 240 1.72 3.87 12.31
CA THR A 240 1.64 4.62 13.56
C THR A 240 2.75 4.19 14.52
N ASP A 241 3.29 5.13 15.29
CA ASP A 241 4.15 4.85 16.43
C ASP A 241 3.89 5.85 17.57
N LYS A 242 4.52 5.63 18.74
CA LYS A 242 4.23 6.33 19.98
C LYS A 242 2.77 6.19 20.44
N ASN A 243 2.19 5.04 20.16
CA ASN A 243 0.86 4.75 20.66
C ASN A 243 0.94 4.34 22.15
N GLN A 244 -0.04 4.73 22.94
CA GLN A 244 -0.14 4.35 24.37
C GLN A 244 -0.36 2.84 24.55
N SER A 245 -0.99 2.20 23.57
CA SER A 245 -1.23 0.76 23.54
C SER A 245 -1.40 0.26 22.10
N MET A 246 -1.35 -1.06 21.92
CA MET A 246 -1.70 -1.68 20.63
C MET A 246 -3.14 -1.32 20.22
N ALA A 247 -4.09 -1.40 21.16
CA ALA A 247 -5.49 -1.06 20.89
C ALA A 247 -5.69 0.39 20.45
N ALA A 248 -4.95 1.35 21.05
CA ALA A 248 -5.00 2.74 20.64
C ALA A 248 -4.53 2.93 19.18
N GLY A 249 -3.44 2.26 18.78
CA GLY A 249 -2.95 2.27 17.41
C GLY A 249 -3.93 1.62 16.43
N GLN A 250 -4.50 0.47 16.79
CA GLN A 250 -5.55 -0.20 16.01
C GLN A 250 -6.74 0.72 15.78
N GLN A 251 -7.24 1.37 16.82
CA GLN A 251 -8.37 2.29 16.72
C GLN A 251 -8.14 3.42 15.73
N VAL A 252 -6.96 4.04 15.73
CA VAL A 252 -6.59 5.10 14.77
C VAL A 252 -6.59 4.57 13.35
N ILE A 253 -5.99 3.39 13.11
CA ILE A 253 -5.93 2.75 11.79
C ILE A 253 -7.34 2.44 11.27
N GLU A 254 -8.18 1.85 12.10
CA GLU A 254 -9.56 1.49 11.75
C GLU A 254 -10.43 2.73 11.45
N GLN A 255 -10.29 3.78 12.22
CA GLN A 255 -10.98 5.05 11.95
C GLN A 255 -10.56 5.62 10.58
N LEU A 256 -9.25 5.63 10.27
CA LEU A 256 -8.73 6.07 8.98
C LEU A 256 -9.26 5.21 7.82
N ALA A 257 -9.32 3.89 8.00
CA ALA A 257 -9.87 2.97 7.01
C ALA A 257 -11.37 3.25 6.76
N ARG A 258 -12.17 3.38 7.82
CA ARG A 258 -13.62 3.64 7.73
C ARG A 258 -13.96 4.95 7.03
N VAL A 259 -13.20 6.04 7.28
CA VAL A 259 -13.47 7.32 6.60
C VAL A 259 -12.95 7.38 5.17
N THR A 260 -12.01 6.49 4.81
CA THR A 260 -11.47 6.39 3.44
C THR A 260 -12.49 5.79 2.47
N LYS A 261 -13.17 4.71 2.88
CA LYS A 261 -14.11 3.96 2.04
C LYS A 261 -15.14 4.85 1.33
N PRO A 262 -16.00 5.62 2.00
CA PRO A 262 -17.10 6.37 1.37
C PRO A 262 -16.60 7.53 0.48
N ILE A 263 -15.32 7.83 0.48
CA ILE A 263 -14.75 8.87 -0.36
C ILE A 263 -14.22 8.29 -1.67
N LEU A 264 -13.81 7.02 -1.65
CA LEU A 264 -13.29 6.30 -2.81
C LEU A 264 -14.32 5.40 -3.51
N ASP A 265 -15.50 5.24 -2.92
CA ASP A 265 -16.68 4.56 -3.50
C ASP A 265 -17.30 5.27 -4.75
#